data_8fa85ea6ef86bdc70c081157995fe48b
#
_entry.id   8fa85ea6ef86bdc70c081157995fe48b
#
_cell.length_a   1.000
_cell.length_b   1.000
_cell.length_c   1.000
_cell.angle_alpha   90.00
_cell.angle_beta   90.00
_cell.angle_gamma   90.00
#
_symmetry.space_group_name_H-M   'P 1'
#
loop_
_entity.id
_entity.type
_entity.pdbx_description
1 polymer ?
#
loop_
_entity_poly.entity_id
_entity_poly.type
_entity_poly.pdbx_seq_one_letter_code
_entity_poly.pdbx_strand_id
1 'polypeptide(L)'
;MNFEEEAFELKIGLDNFIPAVNRKINDCYENIKKLGKGGEHKVYQVRNKINNKTYACKRLSKLNIDDLPKFQNEIEILMKTDHPNIIKLYEIFESKNSFYLILEECLGGNLFSRIAKRIESNDLYSERDACGIIQQVLQAIEYCHNNGIAHGDLKPENILYLKEGNEENNPIKLVDFGLSLSLKSNKMLSNGLENRAFFSPEILSGKQDEKLDIWSSGVILYILLSGEPPFNGPNEKVIFSKIKKLKYDFNDDRWKNISNDAKDLISKILVPANQRLTASQALQHPWFNIIKDKEITFQKLNIGKNNYFKGYIESNRLKKIILFEIASKLEEDEIIDLKNLFMAFDKDNNGQIDLKEFEQGLSEIKANDIIKEKLTKLFNDIDADKNGKIDYTEFIASTLEKKTYLRKANLFEAFTALDTNNNGKITKNELMEILKVQPKQDKFITKLISLADKNGDGDIDYKEFIEMMGYTD
;
A
#
# COMPACT_ATOMS: atom_id res chain seq x y z
N MET A 1 -7.36 -27.65 39.95
CA MET A 1 -6.49 -26.55 39.51
C MET A 1 -7.01 -26.10 38.17
N ASN A 2 -7.77 -25.02 38.15
CA ASN A 2 -8.18 -24.38 36.91
C ASN A 2 -6.94 -23.59 36.41
N PHE A 3 -6.26 -24.13 35.42
CA PHE A 3 -5.36 -23.34 34.61
C PHE A 3 -6.28 -22.55 33.67
N GLU A 4 -6.48 -21.26 33.95
CA GLU A 4 -6.91 -20.31 32.95
C GLU A 4 -5.84 -20.39 31.84
N GLU A 5 -6.20 -21.01 30.70
CA GLU A 5 -5.43 -20.85 29.47
C GLU A 5 -5.47 -19.35 29.16
N GLU A 6 -4.35 -18.65 29.39
CA GLU A 6 -4.18 -17.31 28.87
C GLU A 6 -4.58 -17.35 27.39
N ALA A 7 -5.63 -16.65 27.05
CA ALA A 7 -6.18 -16.62 25.70
C ALA A 7 -5.08 -16.03 24.79
N PHE A 8 -4.32 -16.88 24.11
CA PHE A 8 -3.33 -16.46 23.14
C PHE A 8 -4.04 -15.81 21.96
N GLU A 9 -3.81 -14.52 21.79
CA GLU A 9 -4.30 -13.74 20.68
C GLU A 9 -3.26 -13.75 19.56
N LEU A 10 -3.55 -14.49 18.49
CA LEU A 10 -2.70 -14.51 17.30
C LEU A 10 -2.91 -13.21 16.54
N LYS A 11 -1.81 -12.49 16.28
CA LYS A 11 -1.76 -11.31 15.43
C LYS A 11 -1.19 -11.68 14.07
N ILE A 12 -1.86 -11.28 13.01
CA ILE A 12 -1.49 -11.59 11.63
C ILE A 12 -1.44 -10.29 10.85
N GLY A 13 -0.26 -9.93 10.36
CA GLY A 13 -0.05 -8.80 9.48
C GLY A 13 0.68 -9.22 8.20
N LEU A 14 0.85 -8.31 7.26
CA LEU A 14 1.57 -8.57 6.00
C LEU A 14 2.98 -9.08 6.22
N ASP A 15 3.66 -8.62 7.26
CA ASP A 15 5.01 -9.03 7.64
C ASP A 15 5.14 -10.52 8.01
N ASN A 16 4.03 -11.22 8.27
CA ASN A 16 4.01 -12.67 8.44
C ASN A 16 4.23 -13.42 7.12
N PHE A 17 3.79 -12.83 6.00
CA PHE A 17 3.77 -13.45 4.69
C PHE A 17 4.82 -12.88 3.71
N ILE A 18 5.69 -11.98 4.18
CA ILE A 18 6.82 -11.50 3.41
C ILE A 18 8.10 -12.21 3.91
N PRO A 19 8.39 -13.42 3.43
CA PRO A 19 9.53 -14.17 3.92
C PRO A 19 10.84 -13.58 3.39
N ALA A 20 11.87 -13.57 4.24
CA ALA A 20 13.24 -13.58 3.75
C ALA A 20 13.53 -14.99 3.20
N VAL A 21 13.45 -15.13 1.88
CA VAL A 21 13.49 -16.46 1.23
C VAL A 21 14.91 -17.00 1.19
N ASN A 22 15.16 -18.14 1.83
CA ASN A 22 16.43 -18.85 1.81
C ASN A 22 16.72 -19.58 0.47
N ARG A 23 16.04 -19.22 -0.62
CA ARG A 23 16.21 -19.76 -1.96
C ARG A 23 16.94 -18.75 -2.85
N LYS A 24 17.57 -19.23 -3.93
CA LYS A 24 18.15 -18.32 -4.92
C LYS A 24 17.01 -17.72 -5.75
N ILE A 25 17.04 -16.41 -5.94
CA ILE A 25 16.04 -15.71 -6.76
C ILE A 25 15.89 -16.36 -8.17
N ASN A 26 16.98 -16.83 -8.77
CA ASN A 26 16.95 -17.48 -10.08
C ASN A 26 16.23 -18.83 -10.10
N ASP A 27 15.99 -19.45 -8.96
CA ASP A 27 15.20 -20.68 -8.88
C ASP A 27 13.70 -20.39 -8.97
N CYS A 28 13.28 -19.20 -8.46
CA CYS A 28 11.90 -18.77 -8.39
C CYS A 28 11.49 -17.85 -9.55
N TYR A 29 12.41 -17.02 -10.03
CA TYR A 29 12.13 -15.96 -11.00
C TYR A 29 13.03 -16.01 -12.22
N GLU A 30 12.46 -15.64 -13.38
CA GLU A 30 13.16 -15.42 -14.65
C GLU A 30 13.26 -13.91 -14.91
N ASN A 31 14.45 -13.42 -15.25
CA ASN A 31 14.65 -12.03 -15.62
C ASN A 31 14.18 -11.79 -17.06
N ILE A 32 13.27 -10.84 -17.27
CA ILE A 32 12.73 -10.51 -18.60
C ILE A 32 13.50 -9.34 -19.20
N LYS A 33 13.46 -8.17 -18.55
CA LYS A 33 14.09 -6.94 -19.04
C LYS A 33 14.41 -5.99 -17.90
N LYS A 34 15.24 -5.00 -18.20
CA LYS A 34 15.49 -3.89 -17.28
C LYS A 34 14.38 -2.85 -17.43
N LEU A 35 13.70 -2.48 -16.33
CA LEU A 35 12.61 -1.50 -16.33
C LEU A 35 13.11 -0.05 -16.25
N GLY A 36 14.24 0.18 -15.58
CA GLY A 36 14.77 1.54 -15.46
C GLY A 36 16.16 1.58 -14.82
N LYS A 37 16.81 2.73 -15.00
CA LYS A 37 17.88 3.21 -14.14
C LYS A 37 17.25 4.22 -13.22
N GLY A 38 16.53 3.79 -12.19
CA GLY A 38 16.19 4.66 -11.08
C GLY A 38 17.45 4.90 -10.27
N GLY A 39 17.91 6.14 -10.14
CA GLY A 39 19.00 6.57 -9.30
C GLY A 39 20.11 5.53 -9.02
N GLU A 40 20.24 5.14 -7.78
CA GLU A 40 21.27 4.22 -7.28
C GLU A 40 20.91 2.73 -7.45
N HIS A 41 19.64 2.39 -7.74
CA HIS A 41 19.16 1.01 -7.77
C HIS A 41 18.78 0.56 -9.18
N LYS A 42 19.01 -0.75 -9.45
CA LYS A 42 18.62 -1.38 -10.71
C LYS A 42 17.29 -2.09 -10.52
N VAL A 43 16.30 -1.73 -11.34
CA VAL A 43 14.98 -2.38 -11.34
C VAL A 43 14.82 -3.22 -12.61
N TYR A 44 14.38 -4.46 -12.44
CA TYR A 44 14.15 -5.42 -13.50
C TYR A 44 12.71 -5.91 -13.48
N GLN A 45 12.16 -6.20 -14.65
CA GLN A 45 10.96 -7.02 -14.77
C GLN A 45 11.38 -8.48 -14.62
N VAL A 46 10.72 -9.19 -13.72
CA VAL A 46 10.94 -10.62 -13.51
C VAL A 46 9.62 -11.36 -13.62
N ARG A 47 9.66 -12.63 -14.06
CA ARG A 47 8.50 -13.52 -14.13
C ARG A 47 8.65 -14.62 -13.09
N ASN A 48 7.65 -14.83 -12.27
CA ASN A 48 7.58 -15.97 -11.38
C ASN A 48 7.37 -17.25 -12.19
N LYS A 49 8.20 -18.26 -11.96
CA LYS A 49 8.19 -19.52 -12.73
C LYS A 49 7.02 -20.44 -12.41
N ILE A 50 6.34 -20.20 -11.27
CA ILE A 50 5.21 -21.01 -10.81
C ILE A 50 3.89 -20.46 -11.36
N ASN A 51 3.61 -19.17 -11.08
CA ASN A 51 2.33 -18.55 -11.45
C ASN A 51 2.37 -17.79 -12.80
N ASN A 52 3.55 -17.65 -13.43
CA ASN A 52 3.81 -16.89 -14.65
C ASN A 52 3.49 -15.38 -14.58
N LYS A 53 3.17 -14.86 -13.40
CA LYS A 53 2.93 -13.42 -13.19
C LYS A 53 4.26 -12.64 -13.25
N THR A 54 4.17 -11.37 -13.64
CA THR A 54 5.34 -10.47 -13.70
C THR A 54 5.37 -9.54 -12.50
N TYR A 55 6.58 -9.18 -12.09
CA TYR A 55 6.87 -8.37 -10.92
C TYR A 55 8.02 -7.42 -11.20
N ALA A 56 8.12 -6.35 -10.41
CA ALA A 56 9.32 -5.52 -10.38
C ALA A 56 10.32 -6.08 -9.36
N CYS A 57 11.57 -6.25 -9.77
CA CYS A 57 12.65 -6.68 -8.89
C CYS A 57 13.64 -5.54 -8.69
N LYS A 58 13.63 -4.91 -7.50
CA LYS A 58 14.61 -3.89 -7.09
C LYS A 58 15.83 -4.60 -6.49
N ARG A 59 17.00 -4.42 -7.11
CA ARG A 59 18.26 -5.00 -6.65
C ARG A 59 19.14 -3.96 -6.00
N LEU A 60 19.60 -4.23 -4.78
CA LEU A 60 20.64 -3.45 -4.08
C LEU A 60 21.92 -4.29 -3.96
N SER A 61 23.08 -3.68 -4.26
CA SER A 61 24.39 -4.29 -4.00
C SER A 61 24.80 -4.07 -2.54
N LYS A 62 25.20 -5.14 -1.85
CA LYS A 62 25.75 -5.07 -0.49
C LYS A 62 27.11 -4.35 -0.40
N LEU A 63 27.70 -4.07 -1.56
CA LEU A 63 28.96 -3.32 -1.64
C LEU A 63 28.73 -1.81 -1.45
N ASN A 64 27.49 -1.32 -1.58
CA ASN A 64 27.11 0.06 -1.34
C ASN A 64 26.72 0.21 0.15
N ILE A 65 27.72 0.41 1.00
CA ILE A 65 27.50 0.50 2.46
C ILE A 65 26.63 1.70 2.84
N ASP A 66 26.74 2.80 2.11
CA ASP A 66 26.01 4.06 2.40
C ASP A 66 24.50 3.93 2.14
N ASP A 67 24.10 3.01 1.24
CA ASP A 67 22.68 2.80 0.88
C ASP A 67 22.00 1.74 1.74
N LEU A 68 22.76 0.93 2.44
CA LEU A 68 22.22 -0.19 3.21
C LEU A 68 21.22 0.25 4.31
N PRO A 69 21.49 1.31 5.10
CA PRO A 69 20.52 1.79 6.10
C PRO A 69 19.21 2.30 5.46
N LYS A 70 19.27 2.98 4.31
CA LYS A 70 18.10 3.45 3.57
C LYS A 70 17.26 2.28 3.07
N PHE A 71 17.93 1.27 2.55
CA PHE A 71 17.28 0.08 2.03
C PHE A 71 16.62 -0.76 3.14
N GLN A 72 17.28 -0.90 4.30
CA GLN A 72 16.69 -1.56 5.46
C GLN A 72 15.45 -0.82 5.94
N ASN A 73 15.51 0.51 6.00
CA ASN A 73 14.36 1.35 6.36
C ASN A 73 13.21 1.18 5.37
N GLU A 74 13.49 1.14 4.06
CA GLU A 74 12.49 0.88 3.02
C GLU A 74 11.79 -0.47 3.23
N ILE A 75 12.56 -1.54 3.49
CA ILE A 75 12.01 -2.86 3.77
C ILE A 75 11.10 -2.82 5.00
N GLU A 76 11.58 -2.26 6.12
CA GLU A 76 10.82 -2.21 7.37
C GLU A 76 9.49 -1.47 7.22
N ILE A 77 9.45 -0.42 6.41
CA ILE A 77 8.24 0.34 6.13
C ILE A 77 7.32 -0.46 5.20
N LEU A 78 7.83 -0.97 4.08
CA LEU A 78 7.01 -1.71 3.12
C LEU A 78 6.43 -3.01 3.69
N MET A 79 7.09 -3.63 4.66
CA MET A 79 6.55 -4.79 5.38
C MET A 79 5.34 -4.45 6.27
N LYS A 80 5.16 -3.18 6.63
CA LYS A 80 4.13 -2.71 7.56
C LYS A 80 3.03 -1.89 6.88
N THR A 81 3.26 -1.45 5.63
CA THR A 81 2.30 -0.61 4.91
C THR A 81 1.34 -1.46 4.09
N ASP A 82 0.05 -1.22 4.25
CA ASP A 82 -1.04 -1.90 3.54
C ASP A 82 -2.05 -0.87 3.04
N HIS A 83 -1.78 -0.30 1.86
CA HIS A 83 -2.60 0.76 1.29
C HIS A 83 -2.66 0.66 -0.24
N PRO A 84 -3.84 0.86 -0.89
CA PRO A 84 -3.98 0.72 -2.34
C PRO A 84 -3.10 1.65 -3.18
N ASN A 85 -2.60 2.76 -2.63
CA ASN A 85 -1.72 3.71 -3.32
C ASN A 85 -0.26 3.68 -2.83
N ILE A 86 0.15 2.64 -2.10
CA ILE A 86 1.54 2.37 -1.75
C ILE A 86 1.98 1.10 -2.50
N ILE A 87 3.24 1.10 -2.97
CA ILE A 87 3.81 -0.07 -3.66
C ILE A 87 3.83 -1.29 -2.75
N LYS A 88 3.39 -2.43 -3.26
CA LYS A 88 3.33 -3.68 -2.51
C LYS A 88 4.65 -4.44 -2.59
N LEU A 89 5.12 -4.91 -1.44
CA LEU A 89 6.26 -5.81 -1.32
C LEU A 89 5.75 -7.24 -1.16
N TYR A 90 6.20 -8.15 -2.02
CA TYR A 90 5.77 -9.57 -2.01
C TYR A 90 6.79 -10.49 -1.37
N GLU A 91 8.09 -10.34 -1.71
CA GLU A 91 9.14 -11.24 -1.23
C GLU A 91 10.49 -10.51 -1.16
N ILE A 92 11.36 -11.01 -0.29
CA ILE A 92 12.73 -10.52 -0.14
C ILE A 92 13.68 -11.68 -0.32
N PHE A 93 14.63 -11.54 -1.26
CA PHE A 93 15.71 -12.48 -1.43
C PHE A 93 17.03 -11.86 -1.00
N GLU A 94 17.85 -12.68 -0.35
CA GLU A 94 19.20 -12.31 0.03
C GLU A 94 20.21 -13.23 -0.64
N SER A 95 21.26 -12.65 -1.20
CA SER A 95 22.42 -13.35 -1.70
C SER A 95 23.70 -12.84 -1.04
N LYS A 96 24.83 -13.50 -1.28
CA LYS A 96 26.13 -13.06 -0.76
C LYS A 96 26.42 -11.58 -1.06
N ASN A 97 26.02 -11.09 -2.23
CA ASN A 97 26.42 -9.78 -2.75
C ASN A 97 25.26 -8.79 -2.96
N SER A 98 24.02 -9.22 -2.79
CA SER A 98 22.86 -8.37 -3.10
C SER A 98 21.61 -8.78 -2.33
N PHE A 99 20.76 -7.78 -2.07
CA PHE A 99 19.36 -7.96 -1.73
C PHE A 99 18.50 -7.76 -2.99
N TYR A 100 17.33 -8.41 -3.01
CA TYR A 100 16.33 -8.28 -4.07
C TYR A 100 14.96 -8.15 -3.41
N LEU A 101 14.25 -7.09 -3.75
CA LEU A 101 12.85 -6.88 -3.37
C LEU A 101 11.97 -7.23 -4.55
N ILE A 102 11.05 -8.14 -4.37
CA ILE A 102 10.00 -8.44 -5.35
C ILE A 102 8.81 -7.56 -5.02
N LEU A 103 8.52 -6.63 -5.91
CA LEU A 103 7.53 -5.57 -5.75
C LEU A 103 6.44 -5.69 -6.80
N GLU A 104 5.32 -5.06 -6.53
CA GLU A 104 4.26 -4.82 -7.50
C GLU A 104 4.81 -4.15 -8.76
N GLU A 105 4.36 -4.61 -9.94
CA GLU A 105 4.81 -4.06 -11.20
C GLU A 105 3.95 -2.86 -11.61
N CYS A 106 4.58 -1.71 -11.81
CA CYS A 106 3.95 -0.49 -12.30
C CYS A 106 4.41 -0.22 -13.74
N LEU A 107 3.52 -0.44 -14.71
CA LEU A 107 3.82 -0.32 -16.14
C LEU A 107 3.57 1.07 -16.71
N GLY A 108 2.80 1.91 -16.01
CA GLY A 108 2.38 3.22 -16.49
C GLY A 108 3.43 4.33 -16.46
N GLY A 109 4.67 4.03 -16.02
CA GLY A 109 5.74 5.01 -15.83
C GLY A 109 5.51 5.91 -14.63
N ASN A 110 6.42 6.88 -14.43
CA ASN A 110 6.31 7.83 -13.32
C ASN A 110 5.62 9.15 -13.73
N LEU A 111 5.10 9.85 -12.74
CA LEU A 111 4.40 11.11 -12.94
C LEU A 111 5.31 12.20 -13.56
N PHE A 112 6.60 12.21 -13.21
CA PHE A 112 7.56 13.15 -13.80
C PHE A 112 7.63 13.05 -15.33
N SER A 113 7.81 11.84 -15.86
CA SER A 113 7.87 11.59 -17.30
C SER A 113 6.56 11.97 -18.00
N ARG A 114 5.42 11.78 -17.35
CA ARG A 114 4.13 12.19 -17.91
C ARG A 114 3.94 13.69 -17.91
N ILE A 115 4.32 14.39 -16.83
CA ILE A 115 4.32 15.86 -16.78
C ILE A 115 5.22 16.42 -17.88
N ALA A 116 6.44 15.93 -18.04
CA ALA A 116 7.38 16.39 -19.07
C ALA A 116 6.77 16.23 -20.48
N LYS A 117 6.18 15.06 -20.79
CA LYS A 117 5.52 14.82 -22.07
C LYS A 117 4.34 15.76 -22.33
N ARG A 118 3.53 16.07 -21.30
CA ARG A 118 2.40 16.99 -21.41
C ARG A 118 2.85 18.43 -21.62
N ILE A 119 3.93 18.86 -20.95
CA ILE A 119 4.54 20.18 -21.18
C ILE A 119 5.05 20.29 -22.62
N GLU A 120 5.77 19.28 -23.13
CA GLU A 120 6.26 19.23 -24.51
C GLU A 120 5.13 19.31 -25.55
N SER A 121 3.97 18.69 -25.28
CA SER A 121 2.79 18.74 -26.15
C SER A 121 1.88 19.94 -25.92
N ASN A 122 2.22 20.83 -24.98
CA ASN A 122 1.38 21.95 -24.53
C ASN A 122 -0.05 21.54 -24.11
N ASP A 123 -0.16 20.37 -23.48
CA ASP A 123 -1.39 19.78 -22.99
C ASP A 123 -1.28 19.50 -21.48
N LEU A 124 -1.44 20.56 -20.66
CA LEU A 124 -1.34 20.44 -19.20
C LEU A 124 -2.52 19.61 -18.63
N TYR A 125 -2.34 19.17 -17.40
CA TYR A 125 -3.41 18.45 -16.69
C TYR A 125 -4.65 19.32 -16.49
N SER A 126 -5.82 18.75 -16.72
CA SER A 126 -7.06 19.36 -16.26
C SER A 126 -7.10 19.40 -14.73
N GLU A 127 -7.85 20.34 -14.14
CA GLU A 127 -8.04 20.36 -12.68
C GLU A 127 -8.59 19.03 -12.16
N ARG A 128 -9.47 18.39 -12.95
CA ARG A 128 -10.07 17.11 -12.59
C ARG A 128 -9.04 15.99 -12.51
N ASP A 129 -8.13 15.91 -13.48
CA ASP A 129 -7.07 14.89 -13.49
C ASP A 129 -6.05 15.15 -12.38
N ALA A 130 -5.64 16.42 -12.22
CA ALA A 130 -4.75 16.82 -11.12
C ALA A 130 -5.37 16.50 -9.76
N CYS A 131 -6.69 16.72 -9.60
CA CYS A 131 -7.42 16.41 -8.38
C CYS A 131 -7.42 14.91 -8.06
N GLY A 132 -7.67 14.07 -9.06
CA GLY A 132 -7.63 12.60 -8.89
C GLY A 132 -6.24 12.07 -8.53
N ILE A 133 -5.17 12.68 -9.05
CA ILE A 133 -3.79 12.33 -8.70
C ILE A 133 -3.49 12.74 -7.26
N ILE A 134 -3.75 14.00 -6.92
CA ILE A 134 -3.43 14.57 -5.59
C ILE A 134 -4.28 13.93 -4.50
N GLN A 135 -5.53 13.54 -4.79
CA GLN A 135 -6.35 12.80 -3.83
C GLN A 135 -5.66 11.48 -3.44
N GLN A 136 -5.25 10.67 -4.43
CA GLN A 136 -4.58 9.40 -4.18
C GLN A 136 -3.24 9.59 -3.43
N VAL A 137 -2.48 10.63 -3.76
CA VAL A 137 -1.23 10.97 -3.04
C VAL A 137 -1.54 11.30 -1.59
N LEU A 138 -2.51 12.19 -1.33
CA LEU A 138 -2.85 12.60 0.03
C LEU A 138 -3.46 11.46 0.86
N GLN A 139 -4.22 10.55 0.26
CA GLN A 139 -4.73 9.34 0.93
C GLN A 139 -3.58 8.45 1.41
N ALA A 140 -2.61 8.17 0.53
CA ALA A 140 -1.43 7.38 0.90
C ALA A 140 -0.58 8.07 1.99
N ILE A 141 -0.43 9.40 1.91
CA ILE A 141 0.30 10.19 2.90
C ILE A 141 -0.44 10.24 4.24
N GLU A 142 -1.76 10.38 4.24
CA GLU A 142 -2.57 10.33 5.47
C GLU A 142 -2.41 8.98 6.17
N TYR A 143 -2.50 7.88 5.41
CA TYR A 143 -2.24 6.54 5.93
C TYR A 143 -0.84 6.44 6.56
N CYS A 144 0.21 6.92 5.86
CA CYS A 144 1.57 6.91 6.39
C CYS A 144 1.68 7.70 7.69
N HIS A 145 1.15 8.93 7.74
CA HIS A 145 1.21 9.81 8.89
C HIS A 145 0.49 9.22 10.11
N ASN A 146 -0.68 8.60 9.91
CA ASN A 146 -1.44 7.90 10.96
C ASN A 146 -0.66 6.69 11.52
N ASN A 147 0.20 6.07 10.72
CA ASN A 147 1.09 5.00 11.14
C ASN A 147 2.47 5.48 11.63
N GLY A 148 2.64 6.80 11.79
CA GLY A 148 3.86 7.40 12.31
C GLY A 148 5.02 7.36 11.31
N ILE A 149 4.73 7.37 10.01
CA ILE A 149 5.69 7.35 8.90
C ILE A 149 5.55 8.65 8.11
N ALA A 150 6.64 9.39 7.91
CA ALA A 150 6.71 10.43 6.89
C ALA A 150 7.48 9.88 5.68
N HIS A 151 7.00 10.10 4.46
CA HIS A 151 7.65 9.63 3.23
C HIS A 151 9.03 10.26 3.04
N GLY A 152 9.13 11.56 3.23
CA GLY A 152 10.42 12.29 3.28
C GLY A 152 11.05 12.64 1.93
N ASP A 153 10.64 12.00 0.83
CA ASP A 153 11.14 12.26 -0.54
C ASP A 153 9.99 12.21 -1.57
N LEU A 154 8.86 12.84 -1.21
CA LEU A 154 7.70 12.89 -2.12
C LEU A 154 8.01 13.83 -3.29
N LYS A 155 8.01 13.26 -4.51
CA LYS A 155 8.26 13.95 -5.78
C LYS A 155 7.63 13.17 -6.94
N PRO A 156 7.44 13.78 -8.12
CA PRO A 156 6.78 13.10 -9.25
C PRO A 156 7.50 11.83 -9.72
N GLU A 157 8.82 11.72 -9.54
CA GLU A 157 9.59 10.51 -9.87
C GLU A 157 9.21 9.32 -9.00
N ASN A 158 8.75 9.56 -7.76
CA ASN A 158 8.37 8.55 -6.78
C ASN A 158 6.86 8.25 -6.77
N ILE A 159 6.14 8.74 -7.79
CA ILE A 159 4.72 8.45 -8.02
C ILE A 159 4.62 7.67 -9.34
N LEU A 160 4.32 6.38 -9.26
CA LEU A 160 4.20 5.52 -10.43
C LEU A 160 2.73 5.28 -10.77
N TYR A 161 2.41 5.19 -12.05
CA TYR A 161 1.12 4.70 -12.51
C TYR A 161 1.15 3.17 -12.64
N LEU A 162 0.10 2.52 -12.15
CA LEU A 162 0.03 1.06 -12.19
C LEU A 162 -0.03 0.54 -13.62
N LYS A 163 -0.83 1.16 -14.50
CA LYS A 163 -1.08 0.70 -15.86
C LYS A 163 -0.57 1.68 -16.91
N GLU A 164 -0.25 1.14 -18.08
CA GLU A 164 -0.09 1.94 -19.28
C GLU A 164 -1.42 2.59 -19.70
N GLY A 165 -1.36 3.67 -20.50
CA GLY A 165 -2.54 4.34 -21.04
C GLY A 165 -2.96 5.58 -20.26
N ASN A 166 -4.27 5.89 -20.30
CA ASN A 166 -4.85 7.12 -19.76
C ASN A 166 -4.69 7.19 -18.23
N GLU A 167 -4.69 8.41 -17.73
CA GLU A 167 -4.61 8.71 -16.31
C GLU A 167 -5.95 8.57 -15.61
N GLU A 168 -7.03 8.65 -16.37
CA GLU A 168 -8.38 8.51 -15.86
C GLU A 168 -8.58 7.12 -15.24
N ASN A 169 -8.87 7.11 -13.93
CA ASN A 169 -9.02 5.91 -13.12
C ASN A 169 -7.78 4.99 -13.06
N ASN A 170 -6.59 5.49 -13.43
CA ASN A 170 -5.35 4.74 -13.30
C ASN A 170 -4.80 4.89 -11.88
N PRO A 171 -4.71 3.81 -11.09
CA PRO A 171 -4.14 3.90 -9.74
C PRO A 171 -2.71 4.38 -9.78
N ILE A 172 -2.35 5.24 -8.82
CA ILE A 172 -0.94 5.59 -8.57
C ILE A 172 -0.41 4.79 -7.39
N LYS A 173 0.90 4.60 -7.38
CA LYS A 173 1.63 3.94 -6.29
C LYS A 173 2.78 4.83 -5.85
N LEU A 174 2.83 5.15 -4.55
CA LEU A 174 4.00 5.77 -3.95
C LEU A 174 5.10 4.73 -3.78
N VAL A 175 6.32 5.10 -4.14
CA VAL A 175 7.51 4.25 -4.10
C VAL A 175 8.68 4.97 -3.43
N ASP A 176 9.71 4.20 -3.08
CA ASP A 176 10.99 4.70 -2.56
C ASP A 176 10.90 5.33 -1.16
N PHE A 177 10.65 4.48 -0.18
CA PHE A 177 10.62 4.83 1.24
C PHE A 177 12.01 4.85 1.90
N GLY A 178 13.09 4.84 1.11
CA GLY A 178 14.46 4.81 1.62
C GLY A 178 14.85 6.02 2.49
N LEU A 179 14.26 7.18 2.22
CA LEU A 179 14.43 8.41 3.00
C LEU A 179 13.33 8.67 4.02
N SER A 180 12.39 7.76 4.16
CA SER A 180 11.26 7.92 5.06
C SER A 180 11.71 7.97 6.52
N LEU A 181 10.99 8.79 7.28
CA LEU A 181 11.26 9.01 8.69
C LEU A 181 10.23 8.26 9.52
N SER A 182 10.70 7.40 10.43
CA SER A 182 9.86 7.02 11.54
C SER A 182 9.75 8.21 12.49
N LEU A 183 8.58 8.77 12.66
CA LEU A 183 8.32 9.92 13.55
C LEU A 183 8.67 9.63 15.03
N LYS A 184 8.89 8.35 15.35
CA LYS A 184 9.36 7.89 16.68
C LYS A 184 10.88 7.95 16.85
N SER A 185 11.65 8.06 15.75
CA SER A 185 13.10 8.12 15.76
C SER A 185 13.59 9.43 15.16
N ASN A 186 14.17 10.31 15.98
CA ASN A 186 14.76 11.60 15.53
C ASN A 186 16.04 11.44 14.67
N LYS A 187 16.12 10.46 13.78
CA LYS A 187 17.26 10.30 12.88
C LYS A 187 17.01 11.07 11.60
N MET A 188 17.74 12.17 11.42
CA MET A 188 17.87 12.85 10.13
C MET A 188 18.59 11.91 9.14
N LEU A 189 17.91 11.53 8.06
CA LEU A 189 18.56 10.97 6.89
C LEU A 189 18.97 12.14 6.00
N SER A 190 20.23 12.18 5.56
CA SER A 190 20.76 13.24 4.69
C SER A 190 20.04 13.19 3.35
N ASN A 191 19.22 14.18 3.05
CA ASN A 191 18.55 14.31 1.76
C ASN A 191 19.60 14.62 0.68
N GLY A 192 19.62 13.83 -0.37
CA GLY A 192 20.40 14.15 -1.56
C GLY A 192 19.97 15.51 -2.12
N LEU A 193 20.94 16.30 -2.58
CA LEU A 193 20.73 17.69 -3.03
C LEU A 193 19.97 17.81 -4.37
N GLU A 194 19.48 16.70 -4.93
CA GLU A 194 18.96 16.66 -6.30
C GLU A 194 17.53 17.21 -6.49
N ASN A 195 16.72 17.31 -5.40
CA ASN A 195 15.29 17.64 -5.51
C ASN A 195 14.88 18.96 -4.81
N ARG A 196 15.65 19.99 -5.02
CA ARG A 196 15.56 21.29 -4.32
C ARG A 196 14.24 22.03 -4.46
N ALA A 197 13.53 21.81 -5.56
CA ALA A 197 12.23 22.44 -5.81
C ALA A 197 11.15 22.00 -4.82
N PHE A 198 11.30 20.82 -4.22
CA PHE A 198 10.34 20.23 -3.26
C PHE A 198 10.70 20.50 -1.79
N PHE A 199 11.82 21.19 -1.53
CA PHE A 199 12.24 21.52 -0.16
C PHE A 199 11.25 22.48 0.49
N SER A 200 10.85 22.14 1.71
CA SER A 200 10.05 23.03 2.55
C SER A 200 10.91 24.01 3.34
N PRO A 201 10.35 25.12 3.84
CA PRO A 201 11.09 26.09 4.65
C PRO A 201 11.74 25.46 5.89
N GLU A 202 11.08 24.49 6.49
CA GLU A 202 11.57 23.76 7.68
C GLU A 202 12.77 22.88 7.37
N ILE A 203 12.80 22.20 6.21
CA ILE A 203 13.99 21.43 5.78
C ILE A 203 15.21 22.35 5.66
N LEU A 204 15.02 23.54 5.08
CA LEU A 204 16.09 24.54 4.96
C LEU A 204 16.56 25.11 6.30
N SER A 205 15.83 24.81 7.38
CA SER A 205 16.15 25.16 8.75
C SER A 205 16.62 23.97 9.59
N GLY A 206 16.80 22.78 8.95
CA GLY A 206 17.25 21.55 9.61
C GLY A 206 16.18 20.85 10.45
N LYS A 207 14.90 21.17 10.22
CA LYS A 207 13.77 20.52 10.90
C LYS A 207 13.05 19.60 9.92
N GLN A 208 12.60 18.45 10.41
CA GLN A 208 11.84 17.48 9.63
C GLN A 208 10.66 16.97 10.47
N ASP A 209 9.48 17.05 9.91
CA ASP A 209 8.23 16.47 10.43
C ASP A 209 7.39 15.91 9.27
N GLU A 210 6.26 15.30 9.55
CA GLU A 210 5.37 14.73 8.54
C GLU A 210 4.81 15.78 7.57
N LYS A 211 4.73 17.05 7.97
CA LYS A 211 4.17 18.11 7.13
C LYS A 211 5.02 18.46 5.91
N LEU A 212 6.26 17.96 5.85
CA LEU A 212 7.08 18.08 4.64
C LEU A 212 6.44 17.38 3.43
N ASP A 213 5.75 16.25 3.64
CA ASP A 213 5.07 15.54 2.55
C ASP A 213 3.88 16.35 2.01
N ILE A 214 3.18 17.04 2.90
CA ILE A 214 2.08 17.94 2.50
C ILE A 214 2.62 19.11 1.68
N TRP A 215 3.75 19.72 2.07
CA TRP A 215 4.40 20.74 1.27
C TRP A 215 4.74 20.23 -0.12
N SER A 216 5.36 19.06 -0.21
CA SER A 216 5.73 18.44 -1.49
C SER A 216 4.50 18.15 -2.36
N SER A 217 3.38 17.69 -1.77
CA SER A 217 2.12 17.51 -2.51
C SER A 217 1.57 18.81 -3.09
N GLY A 218 1.71 19.94 -2.37
CA GLY A 218 1.34 21.27 -2.85
C GLY A 218 2.23 21.74 -3.99
N VAL A 219 3.53 21.46 -3.95
CA VAL A 219 4.46 21.74 -5.06
C VAL A 219 4.09 20.90 -6.28
N ILE A 220 3.77 19.63 -6.11
CA ILE A 220 3.32 18.74 -7.19
C ILE A 220 2.03 19.27 -7.81
N LEU A 221 1.04 19.65 -6.99
CA LEU A 221 -0.22 20.22 -7.48
C LEU A 221 0.02 21.48 -8.30
N TYR A 222 0.88 22.40 -7.82
CA TYR A 222 1.23 23.60 -8.57
C TYR A 222 1.82 23.27 -9.93
N ILE A 223 2.76 22.28 -10.00
CA ILE A 223 3.38 21.84 -11.26
C ILE A 223 2.34 21.19 -12.19
N LEU A 224 1.44 20.35 -11.70
CA LEU A 224 0.40 19.73 -12.52
C LEU A 224 -0.47 20.75 -13.23
N LEU A 225 -0.85 21.83 -12.54
CA LEU A 225 -1.75 22.87 -13.07
C LEU A 225 -1.04 23.91 -13.92
N SER A 226 0.24 24.19 -13.68
CA SER A 226 0.97 25.26 -14.36
C SER A 226 2.10 24.80 -15.29
N GLY A 227 2.57 23.55 -15.15
CA GLY A 227 3.73 23.03 -15.87
C GLY A 227 5.07 23.51 -15.31
N GLU A 228 5.10 24.34 -14.27
CA GLU A 228 6.32 24.89 -13.67
C GLU A 228 6.29 24.81 -12.15
N PRO A 229 7.45 24.70 -11.48
CA PRO A 229 7.50 24.71 -10.03
C PRO A 229 7.18 26.11 -9.45
N PRO A 230 6.51 26.20 -8.27
CA PRO A 230 6.16 27.49 -7.64
C PRO A 230 7.40 28.31 -7.26
N PHE A 231 8.50 27.63 -6.97
CA PHE A 231 9.76 28.25 -6.60
C PHE A 231 10.83 27.88 -7.62
N ASN A 232 11.13 28.77 -8.54
CA ASN A 232 12.12 28.59 -9.58
C ASN A 232 13.17 29.74 -9.55
N GLY A 233 14.31 29.50 -10.16
CA GLY A 233 15.35 30.52 -10.23
C GLY A 233 16.63 30.02 -10.88
N PRO A 234 17.56 30.92 -11.25
CA PRO A 234 18.80 30.59 -11.97
C PRO A 234 19.80 29.78 -11.10
N ASN A 235 19.62 29.73 -9.80
CA ASN A 235 20.47 28.99 -8.88
C ASN A 235 19.73 28.69 -7.55
N GLU A 236 20.31 27.80 -6.76
CA GLU A 236 19.78 27.36 -5.46
C GLU A 236 19.51 28.49 -4.48
N LYS A 237 20.44 29.46 -4.39
CA LYS A 237 20.30 30.57 -3.46
C LYS A 237 19.01 31.35 -3.71
N VAL A 238 18.66 31.52 -4.98
CA VAL A 238 17.43 32.22 -5.38
C VAL A 238 16.21 31.37 -5.06
N ILE A 239 16.24 30.06 -5.39
CA ILE A 239 15.16 29.12 -5.09
C ILE A 239 14.91 29.08 -3.58
N PHE A 240 15.94 28.84 -2.77
CA PHE A 240 15.83 28.79 -1.31
C PHE A 240 15.37 30.12 -0.69
N SER A 241 15.79 31.26 -1.27
CA SER A 241 15.29 32.57 -0.83
C SER A 241 13.80 32.72 -1.11
N LYS A 242 13.29 32.23 -2.26
CA LYS A 242 11.87 32.25 -2.60
C LYS A 242 11.06 31.33 -1.68
N ILE A 243 11.56 30.12 -1.42
CA ILE A 243 10.93 29.16 -0.50
C ILE A 243 10.79 29.78 0.91
N LYS A 244 11.90 30.31 1.47
CA LYS A 244 11.89 30.96 2.80
C LYS A 244 10.96 32.15 2.89
N LYS A 245 10.76 32.88 1.80
CA LYS A 245 9.88 34.07 1.71
C LYS A 245 8.48 33.73 1.22
N LEU A 246 8.20 32.45 0.90
CA LEU A 246 6.94 31.98 0.30
C LEU A 246 6.57 32.79 -0.95
N LYS A 247 7.58 33.13 -1.78
CA LYS A 247 7.40 34.01 -2.94
C LYS A 247 7.05 33.18 -4.17
N TYR A 248 5.78 32.91 -4.37
CA TYR A 248 5.15 32.38 -5.57
C TYR A 248 3.88 33.18 -5.86
N ASP A 249 3.27 33.05 -7.03
CA ASP A 249 2.04 33.75 -7.41
C ASP A 249 1.24 32.93 -8.43
N PHE A 250 0.08 33.47 -8.81
CA PHE A 250 -0.86 32.90 -9.78
C PHE A 250 -1.13 33.89 -10.93
N ASN A 251 -0.14 34.75 -11.29
CA ASN A 251 -0.33 35.81 -12.26
C ASN A 251 -0.14 35.39 -13.72
N ASP A 252 0.45 34.21 -13.95
CA ASP A 252 0.65 33.68 -15.31
C ASP A 252 -0.70 33.33 -15.96
N ASP A 253 -0.75 33.44 -17.29
CA ASP A 253 -1.95 33.17 -18.08
C ASP A 253 -2.52 31.76 -17.90
N ARG A 254 -1.68 30.80 -17.57
CA ARG A 254 -2.06 29.41 -17.26
C ARG A 254 -3.01 29.31 -16.07
N TRP A 255 -2.96 30.27 -15.13
CA TRP A 255 -3.83 30.31 -13.95
C TRP A 255 -5.19 30.96 -14.19
N LYS A 256 -5.42 31.56 -15.38
CA LYS A 256 -6.69 32.27 -15.66
C LYS A 256 -7.90 31.38 -15.60
N ASN A 257 -7.76 30.12 -16.06
CA ASN A 257 -8.85 29.14 -16.12
C ASN A 257 -8.86 28.17 -14.91
N ILE A 258 -7.94 28.32 -13.98
CA ILE A 258 -7.85 27.49 -12.78
C ILE A 258 -8.72 28.11 -11.69
N SER A 259 -9.50 27.24 -11.02
CA SER A 259 -10.47 27.66 -10.01
C SER A 259 -9.82 28.37 -8.82
N ASN A 260 -10.61 29.17 -8.11
CA ASN A 260 -10.16 29.78 -6.86
C ASN A 260 -9.95 28.73 -5.76
N ASP A 261 -10.70 27.64 -5.79
CA ASP A 261 -10.54 26.55 -4.81
C ASP A 261 -9.18 25.84 -4.96
N ALA A 262 -8.70 25.63 -6.20
CA ALA A 262 -7.36 25.10 -6.44
C ALA A 262 -6.26 26.02 -5.88
N LYS A 263 -6.37 27.34 -6.17
CA LYS A 263 -5.43 28.35 -5.67
C LYS A 263 -5.47 28.47 -4.15
N ASP A 264 -6.66 28.37 -3.54
CA ASP A 264 -6.84 28.39 -2.10
C ASP A 264 -6.20 27.17 -1.43
N LEU A 265 -6.41 25.96 -1.97
CA LEU A 265 -5.75 24.75 -1.46
C LEU A 265 -4.21 24.87 -1.51
N ILE A 266 -3.65 25.29 -2.65
CA ILE A 266 -2.21 25.52 -2.78
C ILE A 266 -1.73 26.55 -1.73
N SER A 267 -2.48 27.63 -1.54
CA SER A 267 -2.15 28.68 -0.60
C SER A 267 -2.21 28.25 0.86
N LYS A 268 -3.03 27.23 1.19
CA LYS A 268 -3.12 26.62 2.53
C LYS A 268 -2.07 25.54 2.78
N ILE A 269 -1.47 25.01 1.71
CA ILE A 269 -0.40 24.02 1.77
C ILE A 269 1.00 24.69 1.77
N LEU A 270 1.23 25.66 0.86
CA LEU A 270 2.53 26.31 0.71
C LEU A 270 2.74 27.45 1.72
N VAL A 271 2.59 27.14 3.00
CA VAL A 271 2.75 28.01 4.18
C VAL A 271 3.70 27.37 5.19
N PRO A 272 4.15 28.08 6.23
CA PRO A 272 4.95 27.48 7.31
C PRO A 272 4.26 26.27 7.94
N ALA A 273 5.04 25.28 8.39
CA ALA A 273 4.51 24.00 8.88
C ALA A 273 3.42 24.14 9.97
N ASN A 274 3.54 25.11 10.87
CA ASN A 274 2.55 25.37 11.93
C ASN A 274 1.21 25.93 11.43
N GLN A 275 1.14 26.40 10.19
CA GLN A 275 -0.10 26.91 9.55
C GLN A 275 -0.62 25.98 8.45
N ARG A 276 0.23 25.03 8.04
CA ARG A 276 -0.04 24.10 6.94
C ARG A 276 -1.10 23.07 7.35
N LEU A 277 -2.03 22.80 6.44
CA LEU A 277 -3.01 21.72 6.59
C LEU A 277 -2.31 20.39 6.87
N THR A 278 -3.01 19.48 7.56
CA THR A 278 -2.68 18.04 7.55
C THR A 278 -3.20 17.40 6.27
N ALA A 279 -2.83 16.14 6.00
CA ALA A 279 -3.36 15.41 4.85
C ALA A 279 -4.88 15.27 4.95
N SER A 280 -5.41 14.91 6.12
CA SER A 280 -6.85 14.84 6.40
C SER A 280 -7.57 16.16 6.12
N GLN A 281 -7.03 17.27 6.63
CA GLN A 281 -7.61 18.60 6.39
C GLN A 281 -7.55 18.99 4.90
N ALA A 282 -6.48 18.63 4.20
CA ALA A 282 -6.36 18.88 2.78
C ALA A 282 -7.38 18.08 1.97
N LEU A 283 -7.58 16.78 2.28
CA LEU A 283 -8.59 15.91 1.65
C LEU A 283 -10.02 16.43 1.83
N GLN A 284 -10.32 17.14 2.92
CA GLN A 284 -11.62 17.76 3.17
C GLN A 284 -11.82 19.11 2.48
N HIS A 285 -10.81 19.60 1.73
CA HIS A 285 -10.89 20.90 1.07
C HIS A 285 -11.95 20.91 -0.05
N PRO A 286 -12.74 22.01 -0.21
CA PRO A 286 -13.79 22.12 -1.23
C PRO A 286 -13.33 21.83 -2.67
N TRP A 287 -12.06 22.00 -2.99
CA TRP A 287 -11.51 21.71 -4.31
C TRP A 287 -11.75 20.26 -4.75
N PHE A 288 -11.73 19.30 -3.82
CA PHE A 288 -12.01 17.90 -4.13
C PHE A 288 -13.46 17.61 -4.53
N ASN A 289 -14.39 18.59 -4.37
CA ASN A 289 -15.75 18.44 -4.87
C ASN A 289 -15.82 18.27 -6.39
N ILE A 290 -14.78 18.68 -7.13
CA ILE A 290 -14.70 18.53 -8.61
C ILE A 290 -14.73 17.07 -9.08
N ILE A 291 -14.40 16.12 -8.19
CA ILE A 291 -14.40 14.68 -8.49
C ILE A 291 -15.47 13.90 -7.71
N LYS A 292 -16.32 14.58 -6.92
CA LYS A 292 -17.37 13.90 -6.11
C LYS A 292 -18.38 13.11 -6.93
N ASP A 293 -18.63 13.49 -8.17
CA ASP A 293 -19.48 12.72 -9.08
C ASP A 293 -18.85 11.37 -9.49
N LYS A 294 -17.52 11.23 -9.33
CA LYS A 294 -16.77 9.99 -9.47
C LYS A 294 -16.63 9.22 -8.16
N GLU A 295 -17.00 9.80 -7.01
CA GLU A 295 -16.95 9.07 -5.75
C GLU A 295 -17.73 7.76 -5.88
N ILE A 296 -17.05 6.71 -5.46
CA ILE A 296 -17.62 5.38 -5.45
C ILE A 296 -18.59 5.35 -4.28
N THR A 297 -19.87 5.31 -4.59
CA THR A 297 -20.92 5.15 -3.59
C THR A 297 -21.46 3.73 -3.67
N PHE A 298 -21.94 3.20 -2.55
CA PHE A 298 -22.59 1.88 -2.52
C PHE A 298 -23.72 1.72 -3.57
N GLN A 299 -24.34 2.84 -3.99
CA GLN A 299 -25.36 2.84 -5.03
C GLN A 299 -24.79 2.55 -6.44
N LYS A 300 -23.53 2.92 -6.70
CA LYS A 300 -22.85 2.65 -7.98
C LYS A 300 -22.22 1.25 -8.00
N LEU A 301 -21.92 0.68 -6.84
CA LEU A 301 -21.49 -0.69 -6.71
C LEU A 301 -22.71 -1.59 -6.80
N ASN A 302 -22.73 -2.55 -7.71
CA ASN A 302 -23.86 -3.46 -7.91
C ASN A 302 -23.93 -4.51 -6.75
N ILE A 303 -24.03 -4.01 -5.51
CA ILE A 303 -23.84 -4.77 -4.26
C ILE A 303 -25.08 -5.63 -3.92
N GLY A 304 -26.16 -5.51 -4.65
CA GLY A 304 -27.50 -5.96 -4.24
C GLY A 304 -27.73 -7.45 -4.04
N LYS A 305 -26.74 -8.33 -4.15
CA LYS A 305 -26.92 -9.80 -3.98
C LYS A 305 -25.74 -10.53 -3.32
N ASN A 306 -24.62 -9.88 -3.03
CA ASN A 306 -23.45 -10.55 -2.49
C ASN A 306 -23.43 -10.50 -0.97
N ASN A 307 -23.46 -11.65 -0.33
CA ASN A 307 -23.20 -11.82 1.10
C ASN A 307 -21.68 -11.73 1.34
N TYR A 308 -21.09 -10.55 1.17
CA TYR A 308 -19.64 -10.34 1.19
C TYR A 308 -18.96 -11.02 2.38
N PHE A 309 -19.37 -10.76 3.59
CA PHE A 309 -18.70 -11.31 4.78
C PHE A 309 -19.13 -12.73 5.17
N LYS A 310 -20.16 -13.31 4.51
CA LYS A 310 -20.73 -14.61 4.94
C LYS A 310 -19.70 -15.73 4.86
N GLY A 311 -18.99 -15.83 3.76
CA GLY A 311 -17.98 -16.87 3.56
C GLY A 311 -16.85 -16.80 4.59
N TYR A 312 -16.45 -15.59 4.96
CA TYR A 312 -15.42 -15.34 5.96
C TYR A 312 -15.90 -15.68 7.38
N ILE A 313 -17.13 -15.29 7.75
CA ILE A 313 -17.75 -15.61 9.05
C ILE A 313 -17.83 -17.13 9.26
N GLU A 314 -18.20 -17.86 8.21
CA GLU A 314 -18.34 -19.33 8.25
C GLU A 314 -17.00 -20.07 8.18
N SER A 315 -15.90 -19.38 7.89
CA SER A 315 -14.57 -19.97 7.77
C SER A 315 -13.93 -20.26 9.13
N ASN A 316 -13.20 -21.38 9.22
CA ASN A 316 -12.36 -21.67 10.37
C ASN A 316 -11.13 -20.75 10.39
N ARG A 317 -10.38 -20.77 11.51
CA ARG A 317 -9.25 -19.86 11.73
C ARG A 317 -8.12 -20.08 10.71
N LEU A 318 -7.79 -21.31 10.38
CA LEU A 318 -6.75 -21.63 9.38
C LEU A 318 -7.15 -21.08 8.00
N LYS A 319 -8.40 -21.28 7.60
CA LYS A 319 -8.89 -20.74 6.32
C LYS A 319 -8.85 -19.21 6.26
N LYS A 320 -9.14 -18.51 7.37
CA LYS A 320 -9.01 -17.04 7.44
C LYS A 320 -7.57 -16.58 7.22
N ILE A 321 -6.59 -17.27 7.81
CA ILE A 321 -5.16 -17.03 7.60
C ILE A 321 -4.79 -17.19 6.11
N ILE A 322 -5.28 -18.26 5.48
CA ILE A 322 -5.02 -18.53 4.06
C ILE A 322 -5.71 -17.52 3.16
N LEU A 323 -6.94 -17.09 3.49
CA LEU A 323 -7.62 -16.02 2.74
C LEU A 323 -6.86 -14.70 2.81
N PHE A 324 -6.25 -14.37 3.95
CA PHE A 324 -5.38 -13.21 4.09
C PHE A 324 -4.15 -13.34 3.18
N GLU A 325 -3.47 -14.50 3.16
CA GLU A 325 -2.34 -14.75 2.27
C GLU A 325 -2.76 -14.63 0.80
N ILE A 326 -3.87 -15.22 0.39
CA ILE A 326 -4.39 -15.08 -0.96
C ILE A 326 -4.65 -13.62 -1.30
N ALA A 327 -5.37 -12.88 -0.44
CA ALA A 327 -5.66 -11.46 -0.63
C ALA A 327 -4.39 -10.63 -0.78
N SER A 328 -3.34 -10.98 -0.03
CA SER A 328 -2.04 -10.32 -0.11
C SER A 328 -1.34 -10.50 -1.45
N LYS A 329 -1.69 -11.48 -2.27
CA LYS A 329 -1.06 -11.82 -3.56
C LYS A 329 -1.93 -11.47 -4.78
N LEU A 330 -3.20 -11.08 -4.58
CA LEU A 330 -4.09 -10.73 -5.69
C LEU A 330 -3.66 -9.41 -6.35
N GLU A 331 -3.83 -9.35 -7.66
CA GLU A 331 -3.62 -8.13 -8.45
C GLU A 331 -4.83 -7.21 -8.36
N GLU A 332 -4.60 -5.91 -8.48
CA GLU A 332 -5.64 -4.86 -8.44
C GLU A 332 -6.83 -5.15 -9.39
N ASP A 333 -6.56 -5.71 -10.57
CA ASP A 333 -7.61 -6.05 -11.55
C ASP A 333 -8.51 -7.19 -11.11
N GLU A 334 -8.00 -8.08 -10.27
CA GLU A 334 -8.76 -9.20 -9.73
C GLU A 334 -9.72 -8.76 -8.61
N ILE A 335 -9.44 -7.61 -7.99
CA ILE A 335 -10.13 -7.11 -6.79
C ILE A 335 -10.67 -5.68 -6.93
N ILE A 336 -10.78 -5.15 -8.15
CA ILE A 336 -11.19 -3.75 -8.37
C ILE A 336 -12.52 -3.39 -7.69
N ASP A 337 -13.51 -4.31 -7.73
CA ASP A 337 -14.81 -4.10 -7.07
C ASP A 337 -14.66 -4.09 -5.53
N LEU A 338 -13.78 -4.93 -4.99
CA LEU A 338 -13.52 -4.99 -3.55
C LEU A 338 -12.71 -3.78 -3.07
N LYS A 339 -11.76 -3.31 -3.88
CA LYS A 339 -11.08 -2.04 -3.64
C LYS A 339 -12.08 -0.88 -3.60
N ASN A 340 -12.97 -0.82 -4.57
CA ASN A 340 -14.01 0.19 -4.61
C ASN A 340 -14.94 0.09 -3.39
N LEU A 341 -15.22 -1.12 -2.95
CA LEU A 341 -15.99 -1.36 -1.73
C LEU A 341 -15.23 -0.86 -0.49
N PHE A 342 -13.94 -1.15 -0.37
CA PHE A 342 -13.08 -0.63 0.70
C PHE A 342 -13.12 0.90 0.76
N MET A 343 -12.89 1.57 -0.39
CA MET A 343 -12.94 3.03 -0.49
C MET A 343 -14.31 3.62 -0.12
N ALA A 344 -15.41 2.85 -0.30
CA ALA A 344 -16.74 3.29 0.10
C ALA A 344 -16.99 3.12 1.61
N PHE A 345 -16.29 2.21 2.28
CA PHE A 345 -16.30 2.04 3.74
C PHE A 345 -15.41 3.07 4.43
N ASP A 346 -14.22 3.32 3.91
CA ASP A 346 -13.25 4.33 4.38
C ASP A 346 -13.78 5.75 4.05
N LYS A 347 -14.55 6.33 4.96
CA LYS A 347 -15.27 7.59 4.75
C LYS A 347 -14.37 8.81 4.90
N ASP A 348 -13.41 8.75 5.79
CA ASP A 348 -12.46 9.85 6.03
C ASP A 348 -11.23 9.77 5.11
N ASN A 349 -11.15 8.70 4.29
CA ASN A 349 -10.08 8.43 3.31
C ASN A 349 -8.69 8.32 3.96
N ASN A 350 -8.63 7.78 5.18
CA ASN A 350 -7.37 7.59 5.89
C ASN A 350 -6.67 6.26 5.55
N GLY A 351 -7.27 5.43 4.69
CA GLY A 351 -6.75 4.14 4.23
C GLY A 351 -6.95 2.99 5.21
N GLN A 352 -7.76 3.16 6.24
CA GLN A 352 -8.13 2.16 7.23
C GLN A 352 -9.60 2.33 7.59
N ILE A 353 -10.29 1.28 7.99
CA ILE A 353 -11.71 1.34 8.35
C ILE A 353 -11.82 1.17 9.87
N ASP A 354 -12.35 2.17 10.55
CA ASP A 354 -12.67 2.07 11.97
C ASP A 354 -14.03 1.39 12.21
N LEU A 355 -14.35 1.09 13.49
CA LEU A 355 -15.60 0.41 13.85
C LEU A 355 -16.85 1.20 13.43
N LYS A 356 -16.80 2.53 13.47
CA LYS A 356 -17.95 3.39 13.10
C LYS A 356 -18.17 3.39 11.60
N GLU A 357 -17.10 3.50 10.83
CA GLU A 357 -17.13 3.43 9.36
C GLU A 357 -17.61 2.05 8.91
N PHE A 358 -17.13 0.99 9.57
CA PHE A 358 -17.57 -0.37 9.31
C PHE A 358 -19.07 -0.55 9.58
N GLU A 359 -19.59 -0.05 10.71
CA GLU A 359 -21.01 -0.05 11.04
C GLU A 359 -21.84 0.72 10.02
N GLN A 360 -21.40 1.91 9.64
CA GLN A 360 -22.07 2.73 8.64
C GLN A 360 -22.08 2.04 7.29
N GLY A 361 -20.96 1.51 6.83
CA GLY A 361 -20.86 0.78 5.57
C GLY A 361 -21.77 -0.43 5.52
N LEU A 362 -21.81 -1.25 6.58
CA LEU A 362 -22.74 -2.39 6.69
C LEU A 362 -24.21 -1.95 6.59
N SER A 363 -24.55 -0.81 7.15
CA SER A 363 -25.90 -0.27 7.07
C SER A 363 -26.25 0.17 5.66
N GLU A 364 -25.33 0.79 4.94
CA GLU A 364 -25.50 1.26 3.58
C GLU A 364 -25.61 0.12 2.56
N ILE A 365 -24.87 -0.97 2.74
CA ILE A 365 -25.00 -2.19 1.92
C ILE A 365 -26.19 -3.06 2.31
N LYS A 366 -27.02 -2.60 3.27
CA LYS A 366 -28.19 -3.34 3.78
C LYS A 366 -27.81 -4.75 4.23
N ALA A 367 -26.69 -4.88 4.94
CA ALA A 367 -26.28 -6.14 5.52
C ALA A 367 -27.41 -6.73 6.38
N ASN A 368 -27.51 -8.07 6.42
CA ASN A 368 -28.56 -8.74 7.17
C ASN A 368 -28.39 -8.53 8.69
N ASP A 369 -29.49 -8.67 9.44
CA ASP A 369 -29.51 -8.41 10.87
C ASP A 369 -28.55 -9.32 11.67
N ILE A 370 -28.27 -10.53 11.19
CA ILE A 370 -27.29 -11.44 11.82
C ILE A 370 -25.89 -10.83 11.82
N ILE A 371 -25.51 -10.13 10.74
CA ILE A 371 -24.23 -9.45 10.64
C ILE A 371 -24.20 -8.26 11.59
N LYS A 372 -25.29 -7.49 11.65
CA LYS A 372 -25.41 -6.34 12.54
C LYS A 372 -25.37 -6.71 14.03
N GLU A 373 -26.03 -7.81 14.40
CA GLU A 373 -26.02 -8.33 15.79
C GLU A 373 -24.62 -8.79 16.24
N LYS A 374 -23.76 -9.17 15.30
CA LYS A 374 -22.41 -9.65 15.58
C LYS A 374 -21.32 -8.66 15.13
N LEU A 375 -21.68 -7.38 14.96
CA LEU A 375 -20.81 -6.34 14.42
C LEU A 375 -19.43 -6.32 15.05
N THR A 376 -19.34 -6.12 16.37
CA THR A 376 -18.06 -6.03 17.09
C THR A 376 -17.23 -7.30 16.96
N LYS A 377 -17.90 -8.47 17.01
CA LYS A 377 -17.20 -9.74 16.83
C LYS A 377 -16.66 -9.88 15.40
N LEU A 378 -17.45 -9.52 14.39
CA LEU A 378 -17.03 -9.58 13.00
C LEU A 378 -15.87 -8.61 12.75
N PHE A 379 -15.96 -7.37 13.26
CA PHE A 379 -14.89 -6.40 13.17
C PHE A 379 -13.59 -6.95 13.77
N ASN A 380 -13.65 -7.47 15.00
CA ASN A 380 -12.50 -8.07 15.67
C ASN A 380 -11.97 -9.34 14.97
N ASP A 381 -12.82 -10.07 14.26
CA ASP A 381 -12.41 -11.25 13.48
C ASP A 381 -11.69 -10.85 12.18
N ILE A 382 -12.03 -9.70 11.61
CA ILE A 382 -11.40 -9.14 10.38
C ILE A 382 -10.09 -8.44 10.74
N ASP A 383 -10.07 -7.61 11.78
CA ASP A 383 -8.87 -6.98 12.36
C ASP A 383 -7.93 -8.08 12.86
N ALA A 384 -7.06 -8.56 11.96
CA ALA A 384 -6.24 -9.74 12.20
C ALA A 384 -4.95 -9.41 12.96
N ASP A 385 -4.41 -8.21 12.79
CA ASP A 385 -3.20 -7.73 13.49
C ASP A 385 -3.52 -7.05 14.83
N LYS A 386 -4.83 -6.86 15.12
CA LYS A 386 -5.35 -6.30 16.38
C LYS A 386 -4.87 -4.86 16.64
N ASN A 387 -4.81 -4.08 15.58
CA ASN A 387 -4.49 -2.64 15.67
C ASN A 387 -5.72 -1.77 15.98
N GLY A 388 -6.93 -2.35 15.99
CA GLY A 388 -8.21 -1.68 16.25
C GLY A 388 -8.84 -1.05 15.01
N LYS A 389 -8.35 -1.38 13.84
CA LYS A 389 -8.84 -0.94 12.54
C LYS A 389 -8.86 -2.12 11.57
N ILE A 390 -9.49 -1.97 10.43
CA ILE A 390 -9.43 -2.94 9.33
C ILE A 390 -8.57 -2.32 8.22
N ASP A 391 -7.44 -2.94 7.96
CA ASP A 391 -6.53 -2.57 6.89
C ASP A 391 -7.01 -3.10 5.52
N TYR A 392 -6.39 -2.64 4.44
CA TYR A 392 -6.82 -2.96 3.08
C TYR A 392 -6.84 -4.47 2.79
N THR A 393 -5.74 -5.18 3.06
CA THR A 393 -5.65 -6.63 2.81
C THR A 393 -6.62 -7.42 3.70
N GLU A 394 -6.84 -7.01 4.95
CA GLU A 394 -7.82 -7.62 5.87
C GLU A 394 -9.24 -7.51 5.33
N PHE A 395 -9.60 -6.33 4.84
CA PHE A 395 -10.90 -6.10 4.22
C PHE A 395 -11.07 -6.98 2.97
N ILE A 396 -10.08 -6.98 2.07
CA ILE A 396 -10.10 -7.83 0.87
C ILE A 396 -10.27 -9.30 1.25
N ALA A 397 -9.47 -9.82 2.19
CA ALA A 397 -9.55 -11.21 2.66
C ALA A 397 -10.95 -11.57 3.17
N SER A 398 -11.59 -10.64 3.90
CA SER A 398 -12.92 -10.86 4.48
C SER A 398 -14.07 -10.82 3.47
N THR A 399 -13.83 -10.21 2.31
CA THR A 399 -14.84 -9.97 1.26
C THR A 399 -14.63 -10.82 0.01
N LEU A 400 -13.55 -11.63 -0.06
CA LEU A 400 -13.23 -12.46 -1.22
C LEU A 400 -14.35 -13.45 -1.58
N GLU A 401 -14.71 -13.44 -2.85
CA GLU A 401 -15.66 -14.41 -3.41
C GLU A 401 -15.00 -15.78 -3.65
N LYS A 402 -15.79 -16.87 -3.47
CA LYS A 402 -15.32 -18.25 -3.72
C LYS A 402 -14.68 -18.43 -5.09
N LYS A 403 -15.28 -17.85 -6.14
CA LYS A 403 -14.76 -17.97 -7.52
C LYS A 403 -13.34 -17.39 -7.67
N THR A 404 -12.93 -16.45 -6.81
CA THR A 404 -11.61 -15.83 -6.84
C THR A 404 -10.59 -16.65 -6.07
N TYR A 405 -10.86 -16.95 -4.79
CA TYR A 405 -9.87 -17.68 -3.99
C TYR A 405 -9.78 -19.17 -4.32
N LEU A 406 -10.81 -19.78 -4.92
CA LEU A 406 -10.78 -21.18 -5.37
C LEU A 406 -10.12 -21.38 -6.75
N ARG A 407 -9.57 -20.36 -7.38
CA ARG A 407 -8.75 -20.57 -8.57
C ARG A 407 -7.53 -21.43 -8.24
N LYS A 408 -7.27 -22.47 -9.04
CA LYS A 408 -6.13 -23.40 -8.82
C LYS A 408 -4.82 -22.67 -8.62
N ALA A 409 -4.57 -21.62 -9.40
CA ALA A 409 -3.35 -20.81 -9.29
C ALA A 409 -3.22 -20.15 -7.90
N ASN A 410 -4.29 -19.52 -7.38
CA ASN A 410 -4.27 -18.85 -6.09
C ASN A 410 -4.11 -19.84 -4.92
N LEU A 411 -4.79 -21.01 -5.00
CA LEU A 411 -4.65 -22.06 -4.00
C LEU A 411 -3.24 -22.65 -4.00
N PHE A 412 -2.67 -22.88 -5.18
CA PHE A 412 -1.32 -23.44 -5.31
C PHE A 412 -0.26 -22.43 -4.82
N GLU A 413 -0.42 -21.15 -5.15
CA GLU A 413 0.47 -20.09 -4.67
C GLU A 413 0.43 -19.96 -3.15
N ALA A 414 -0.77 -19.95 -2.55
CA ALA A 414 -0.92 -19.91 -1.10
C ALA A 414 -0.35 -21.15 -0.40
N PHE A 415 -0.56 -22.35 -0.97
CA PHE A 415 0.05 -23.57 -0.44
C PHE A 415 1.57 -23.50 -0.46
N THR A 416 2.17 -23.08 -1.61
CA THR A 416 3.62 -22.97 -1.78
C THR A 416 4.23 -21.89 -0.87
N ALA A 417 3.48 -20.83 -0.55
CA ALA A 417 3.92 -19.82 0.41
C ALA A 417 4.02 -20.37 1.84
N LEU A 418 3.16 -21.32 2.19
CA LEU A 418 3.15 -21.97 3.50
C LEU A 418 4.10 -23.19 3.56
N ASP A 419 4.27 -23.93 2.46
CA ASP A 419 5.26 -25.01 2.31
C ASP A 419 6.63 -24.40 1.97
N THR A 420 7.30 -23.85 2.96
CA THR A 420 8.55 -23.07 2.78
C THR A 420 9.74 -23.91 2.30
N ASN A 421 9.73 -25.21 2.60
CA ASN A 421 10.80 -26.16 2.21
C ASN A 421 10.47 -26.93 0.92
N ASN A 422 9.25 -26.76 0.35
CA ASN A 422 8.72 -27.43 -0.85
C ASN A 422 8.76 -28.98 -0.77
N ASN A 423 8.45 -29.54 0.38
CA ASN A 423 8.33 -30.97 0.55
C ASN A 423 6.93 -31.53 0.18
N GLY A 424 6.00 -30.67 -0.23
CA GLY A 424 4.62 -31.00 -0.58
C GLY A 424 3.67 -31.10 0.62
N LYS A 425 4.09 -30.63 1.79
CA LYS A 425 3.31 -30.60 3.01
C LYS A 425 3.52 -29.29 3.77
N ILE A 426 2.49 -28.79 4.40
CA ILE A 426 2.58 -27.69 5.37
C ILE A 426 2.75 -28.31 6.75
N THR A 427 3.93 -28.15 7.34
CA THR A 427 4.27 -28.71 8.63
C THR A 427 3.98 -27.74 9.77
N LYS A 428 3.95 -28.26 10.97
CA LYS A 428 3.83 -27.47 12.19
C LYS A 428 4.91 -26.41 12.35
N ASN A 429 6.16 -26.76 12.03
CA ASN A 429 7.29 -25.83 12.14
C ASN A 429 7.17 -24.68 11.16
N GLU A 430 6.70 -24.92 9.93
CA GLU A 430 6.47 -23.88 8.94
C GLU A 430 5.38 -22.91 9.38
N LEU A 431 4.26 -23.41 9.89
CA LEU A 431 3.20 -22.55 10.45
C LEU A 431 3.69 -21.75 11.67
N MET A 432 4.50 -22.34 12.54
CA MET A 432 5.07 -21.63 13.68
C MET A 432 6.01 -20.50 13.23
N GLU A 433 6.83 -20.74 12.23
CA GLU A 433 7.75 -19.75 11.66
C GLU A 433 6.99 -18.61 11.00
N ILE A 434 6.06 -18.90 10.08
CA ILE A 434 5.26 -17.91 9.36
C ILE A 434 4.42 -17.07 10.33
N LEU A 435 3.74 -17.71 11.27
CA LEU A 435 2.89 -17.01 12.23
C LEU A 435 3.68 -16.38 13.39
N LYS A 436 5.02 -16.50 13.39
CA LYS A 436 5.94 -15.97 14.43
C LYS A 436 5.52 -16.40 15.86
N VAL A 437 5.06 -17.64 16.00
CA VAL A 437 4.51 -18.17 17.24
C VAL A 437 5.61 -18.80 18.09
N GLN A 438 5.59 -18.52 19.39
CA GLN A 438 6.57 -19.06 20.34
C GLN A 438 6.34 -20.56 20.59
N PRO A 439 7.38 -21.35 20.93
CA PRO A 439 7.25 -22.79 21.24
C PRO A 439 6.21 -23.12 22.31
N LYS A 440 5.93 -22.21 23.24
CA LYS A 440 4.89 -22.39 24.27
C LYS A 440 3.48 -22.47 23.73
N GLN A 441 3.21 -21.97 22.48
CA GLN A 441 1.93 -22.05 21.80
C GLN A 441 1.81 -23.26 20.87
N ASP A 442 2.66 -24.24 21.03
CA ASP A 442 2.71 -25.48 20.23
C ASP A 442 1.32 -26.17 20.07
N LYS A 443 0.56 -26.27 21.16
CA LYS A 443 -0.80 -26.84 21.16
C LYS A 443 -1.76 -26.07 20.26
N PHE A 444 -1.60 -24.76 20.18
CA PHE A 444 -2.43 -23.91 19.32
C PHE A 444 -2.21 -24.25 17.84
N ILE A 445 -0.95 -24.37 17.40
CA ILE A 445 -0.61 -24.72 16.02
C ILE A 445 -1.08 -26.14 15.69
N THR A 446 -0.90 -27.11 16.61
CA THR A 446 -1.44 -28.48 16.44
C THR A 446 -2.95 -28.46 16.23
N LYS A 447 -3.68 -27.59 16.95
CA LYS A 447 -5.12 -27.42 16.77
C LYS A 447 -5.47 -26.78 15.42
N LEU A 448 -4.64 -25.84 14.92
CA LEU A 448 -4.85 -25.28 13.59
C LEU A 448 -4.68 -26.34 12.50
N ILE A 449 -3.63 -27.14 12.56
CA ILE A 449 -3.39 -28.25 11.62
C ILE A 449 -4.57 -29.23 11.63
N SER A 450 -5.05 -29.63 12.79
CA SER A 450 -6.17 -30.56 12.90
C SER A 450 -7.49 -30.10 12.25
N LEU A 451 -7.58 -28.82 11.84
CA LEU A 451 -8.72 -28.32 11.07
C LEU A 451 -8.70 -28.78 9.61
N ALA A 452 -7.55 -29.16 9.10
CA ALA A 452 -7.34 -29.60 7.72
C ALA A 452 -6.83 -31.05 7.62
N ASP A 453 -5.96 -31.48 8.54
CA ASP A 453 -5.39 -32.82 8.61
C ASP A 453 -6.49 -33.87 8.78
N LYS A 454 -6.76 -34.60 7.72
CA LYS A 454 -7.78 -35.67 7.70
C LYS A 454 -7.19 -37.06 7.86
N ASN A 455 -5.94 -37.22 7.41
CA ASN A 455 -5.26 -38.51 7.48
C ASN A 455 -4.59 -38.77 8.83
N GLY A 456 -4.43 -37.72 9.67
CA GLY A 456 -3.90 -37.79 11.03
C GLY A 456 -2.36 -37.89 11.08
N ASP A 457 -1.66 -37.51 10.04
CA ASP A 457 -0.20 -37.58 10.00
C ASP A 457 0.52 -36.36 10.65
N GLY A 458 -0.27 -35.36 11.03
CA GLY A 458 0.21 -34.18 11.74
C GLY A 458 0.69 -33.03 10.84
N ASP A 459 0.59 -33.18 9.53
CA ASP A 459 0.91 -32.18 8.51
C ASP A 459 -0.32 -31.93 7.63
N ILE A 460 -0.24 -30.99 6.70
CA ILE A 460 -1.32 -30.72 5.73
C ILE A 460 -0.76 -30.89 4.32
N ASP A 461 -1.20 -31.92 3.60
CA ASP A 461 -0.85 -32.08 2.20
C ASP A 461 -1.72 -31.18 1.30
N TYR A 462 -1.33 -31.08 -0.01
CA TYR A 462 -2.05 -30.20 -0.93
C TYR A 462 -3.54 -30.60 -1.12
N LYS A 463 -3.86 -31.87 -1.06
CA LYS A 463 -5.22 -32.36 -1.21
C LYS A 463 -6.08 -31.95 0.01
N GLU A 464 -5.57 -32.15 1.20
CA GLU A 464 -6.22 -31.71 2.44
C GLU A 464 -6.42 -30.21 2.50
N PHE A 465 -5.40 -29.46 2.04
CA PHE A 465 -5.46 -28.02 1.92
C PHE A 465 -6.59 -27.54 1.02
N ILE A 466 -6.70 -28.04 -0.23
CA ILE A 466 -7.75 -27.62 -1.17
C ILE A 466 -9.14 -28.05 -0.73
N GLU A 467 -9.28 -29.22 -0.11
CA GLU A 467 -10.53 -29.69 0.46
C GLU A 467 -11.00 -28.80 1.62
N MET A 468 -10.09 -28.40 2.53
CA MET A 468 -10.38 -27.47 3.62
C MET A 468 -10.80 -26.10 3.10
N MET A 469 -10.21 -25.63 1.98
CA MET A 469 -10.63 -24.39 1.32
C MET A 469 -12.01 -24.51 0.66
N GLY A 470 -12.52 -25.73 0.46
CA GLY A 470 -13.82 -26.01 -0.15
C GLY A 470 -13.76 -26.09 -1.67
N TYR A 471 -12.59 -26.44 -2.22
CA TYR A 471 -12.42 -26.79 -3.62
C TYR A 471 -12.92 -28.23 -3.84
N THR A 472 -13.76 -28.43 -4.82
CA THR A 472 -14.21 -29.74 -5.32
C THR A 472 -13.84 -29.81 -6.80
N ASP A 473 -13.15 -30.89 -7.18
CA ASP A 473 -12.80 -31.14 -8.59
C ASP A 473 -14.04 -31.23 -9.49
#